data_6134724731369bdb7240119648fd4dcd
#
_entry.id   6134724731369bdb7240119648fd4dcd
#
_cell.length_a   1.000
_cell.length_b   1.000
_cell.length_c   1.000
_cell.angle_alpha   90.00
_cell.angle_beta   90.00
_cell.angle_gamma   90.00
#
_symmetry.space_group_name_H-M   'P 1'
#
loop_
_entity.id
_entity.type
_entity.pdbx_description
1 polymer ?
#
loop_
_entity_poly.entity_id
_entity_poly.type
_entity_poly.pdbx_seq_one_letter_code
_entity_poly.pdbx_strand_id
1 'polypeptide(L)'
;AEPDSIFLEIFFKLIKIKKYKSPLILICCKNILLNQMKKNKFKKKINILDLDKINKYKLNNNVINLINIKCQTINNQYSKELTNKYIRKSFDLALKLIKSKYSNKLINGPVNKKTFLKKKFLGITEYISKKYKVNKSGMLIYNEDLSVCPVTTHLPIKLVAKKITKKLVKEKIILINNFYKKNIKIKPKIGVVGLNPHCESVLKFNE
;
A
#
# COMPACT_ATOMS: atom_id res chain seq x y z
N ALA A 1 0.41 8.04 4.92
CA ALA A 1 1.10 7.90 6.22
C ALA A 1 0.54 8.89 7.23
N GLU A 2 0.79 8.65 8.51
CA GLU A 2 0.50 9.62 9.56
C GLU A 2 1.46 10.81 9.50
N PRO A 3 1.02 12.00 9.97
CA PRO A 3 1.84 13.20 9.93
C PRO A 3 3.19 13.05 10.66
N ASP A 4 3.19 12.40 11.82
CA ASP A 4 4.35 12.24 12.69
C ASP A 4 5.08 10.90 12.51
N SER A 5 4.78 10.17 11.43
CA SER A 5 5.45 8.90 11.13
C SER A 5 6.83 9.10 10.51
N ILE A 6 7.65 8.07 10.58
CA ILE A 6 8.99 8.04 9.94
C ILE A 6 8.94 8.01 8.41
N PHE A 7 7.75 8.06 7.81
CA PHE A 7 7.58 7.88 6.36
C PHE A 7 8.35 8.89 5.53
N LEU A 8 8.31 10.17 5.91
CA LEU A 8 9.03 11.22 5.18
C LEU A 8 10.55 11.10 5.32
N GLU A 9 11.03 10.66 6.49
CA GLU A 9 12.46 10.38 6.67
C GLU A 9 12.92 9.24 5.75
N ILE A 10 12.15 8.15 5.69
CA ILE A 10 12.41 7.04 4.76
C ILE A 10 12.40 7.55 3.31
N PHE A 11 11.40 8.35 2.95
CA PHE A 11 11.30 8.93 1.62
C PHE A 11 12.53 9.78 1.26
N PHE A 12 13.00 10.63 2.16
CA PHE A 12 14.19 11.44 1.92
C PHE A 12 15.46 10.60 1.76
N LYS A 13 15.66 9.60 2.62
CA LYS A 13 16.78 8.66 2.51
C LYS A 13 16.74 7.92 1.18
N LEU A 14 15.57 7.42 0.81
CA LEU A 14 15.37 6.64 -0.40
C LEU A 14 15.72 7.44 -1.67
N ILE A 15 15.24 8.68 -1.81
CA ILE A 15 15.51 9.51 -3.00
C ILE A 15 16.92 10.08 -3.06
N LYS A 16 17.68 10.01 -1.95
CA LYS A 16 19.13 10.29 -1.95
C LYS A 16 19.93 9.10 -2.51
N ILE A 17 19.56 7.90 -2.15
CA ILE A 17 20.31 6.67 -2.45
C ILE A 17 20.01 6.17 -3.87
N LYS A 18 18.75 6.24 -4.31
CA LYS A 18 18.32 5.61 -5.55
C LYS A 18 17.65 6.58 -6.51
N LYS A 19 18.10 6.57 -7.77
CA LYS A 19 17.42 7.28 -8.86
C LYS A 19 16.31 6.38 -9.43
N TYR A 20 15.09 6.87 -9.39
CA TYR A 20 13.91 6.19 -9.95
C TYR A 20 13.65 6.69 -11.38
N LYS A 21 13.42 5.76 -12.30
CA LYS A 21 13.04 6.10 -13.69
C LYS A 21 11.65 6.72 -13.77
N SER A 22 10.71 6.20 -12.98
CA SER A 22 9.34 6.74 -12.91
C SER A 22 9.26 7.91 -11.93
N PRO A 23 8.55 8.98 -12.28
CA PRO A 23 8.33 10.09 -11.36
C PRO A 23 7.55 9.66 -10.11
N LEU A 24 7.96 10.17 -8.96
CA LEU A 24 7.28 9.94 -7.69
C LEU A 24 6.36 11.13 -7.40
N ILE A 25 5.13 10.85 -6.99
CA ILE A 25 4.18 11.85 -6.50
C ILE A 25 3.98 11.63 -5.01
N LEU A 26 4.30 12.64 -4.23
CA LEU A 26 4.09 12.65 -2.79
C LEU A 26 2.74 13.30 -2.48
N ILE A 27 1.92 12.63 -1.69
CA ILE A 27 0.64 13.15 -1.20
C ILE A 27 0.79 13.42 0.28
N CYS A 28 0.97 14.68 0.66
CA CYS A 28 1.07 15.09 2.06
C CYS A 28 0.81 16.59 2.25
N CYS A 29 0.80 17.04 3.50
CA CYS A 29 0.72 18.46 3.84
C CYS A 29 2.08 19.13 3.60
N LYS A 30 2.07 20.27 2.89
CA LYS A 30 3.30 21.06 2.61
C LYS A 30 4.00 21.46 3.89
N ASN A 31 3.29 21.91 4.91
CA ASN A 31 3.90 22.35 6.16
C ASN A 31 4.60 21.20 6.90
N ILE A 32 3.96 20.01 6.92
CA ILE A 32 4.58 18.79 7.48
C ILE A 32 5.85 18.45 6.70
N LEU A 33 5.77 18.50 5.37
CA LEU A 33 6.92 18.22 4.50
C LEU A 33 8.08 19.18 4.80
N LEU A 34 7.83 20.50 4.86
CA LEU A 34 8.85 21.49 5.13
C LEU A 34 9.49 21.32 6.51
N ASN A 35 8.68 21.06 7.54
CA ASN A 35 9.17 20.80 8.89
C ASN A 35 10.05 19.55 8.94
N GLN A 36 9.65 18.48 8.28
CA GLN A 36 10.43 17.26 8.21
C GLN A 36 11.70 17.43 7.36
N MET A 37 11.66 18.21 6.29
CA MET A 37 12.85 18.57 5.51
C MET A 37 13.86 19.33 6.37
N LYS A 38 13.41 20.29 7.17
CA LYS A 38 14.27 21.04 8.12
C LYS A 38 14.89 20.09 9.16
N LYS A 39 14.07 19.25 9.80
CA LYS A 39 14.51 18.27 10.81
C LYS A 39 15.56 17.30 10.27
N ASN A 40 15.39 16.83 9.04
CA ASN A 40 16.28 15.85 8.40
C ASN A 40 17.41 16.50 7.58
N LYS A 41 17.62 17.82 7.69
CA LYS A 41 18.63 18.58 6.90
C LYS A 41 18.55 18.22 5.41
N PHE A 42 17.34 18.10 4.89
CA PHE A 42 17.07 17.71 3.51
C PHE A 42 16.63 18.93 2.69
N LYS A 43 17.27 19.17 1.54
CA LYS A 43 16.95 20.29 0.64
C LYS A 43 16.59 19.76 -0.74
N LYS A 44 15.42 20.11 -1.25
CA LYS A 44 14.97 19.81 -2.62
C LYS A 44 13.83 20.75 -2.99
N LYS A 45 13.77 21.23 -4.24
CA LYS A 45 12.64 22.03 -4.73
C LYS A 45 11.34 21.21 -4.67
N ILE A 46 10.24 21.89 -4.36
CA ILE A 46 8.90 21.30 -4.30
C ILE A 46 8.09 21.88 -5.47
N ASN A 47 7.54 21.01 -6.29
CA ASN A 47 6.56 21.31 -7.33
C ASN A 47 5.18 20.93 -6.81
N ILE A 48 4.30 21.92 -6.58
CA ILE A 48 2.94 21.68 -6.11
C ILE A 48 2.08 21.38 -7.33
N LEU A 49 1.45 20.20 -7.32
CA LEU A 49 0.61 19.72 -8.40
C LEU A 49 -0.85 20.06 -8.11
N ASP A 50 -1.53 20.55 -9.13
CA ASP A 50 -3.00 20.63 -9.20
C ASP A 50 -3.51 19.30 -9.76
N LEU A 51 -4.37 18.62 -9.00
CA LEU A 51 -4.89 17.31 -9.38
C LEU A 51 -5.75 17.36 -10.66
N ASP A 52 -6.49 18.44 -10.88
CA ASP A 52 -7.36 18.58 -12.05
C ASP A 52 -6.57 18.89 -13.33
N LYS A 53 -5.36 19.39 -13.17
CA LYS A 53 -4.42 19.67 -14.26
C LYS A 53 -3.25 18.68 -14.34
N ILE A 54 -3.34 17.53 -13.65
CA ILE A 54 -2.20 16.63 -13.46
C ILE A 54 -1.58 16.14 -14.77
N ASN A 55 -2.37 15.93 -15.79
CA ASN A 55 -1.90 15.50 -17.11
C ASN A 55 -1.09 16.56 -17.87
N LYS A 56 -1.13 17.84 -17.42
CA LYS A 56 -0.37 18.94 -18.04
C LYS A 56 1.06 19.04 -17.50
N TYR A 57 1.37 18.34 -16.40
CA TYR A 57 2.71 18.43 -15.79
C TYR A 57 3.68 17.44 -16.40
N LYS A 58 4.84 17.92 -16.85
CA LYS A 58 5.98 17.07 -17.19
C LYS A 58 6.74 16.71 -15.92
N LEU A 59 6.38 15.59 -15.28
CA LEU A 59 6.93 15.19 -13.99
C LEU A 59 8.34 14.62 -14.15
N ASN A 60 9.19 14.91 -13.16
CA ASN A 60 10.53 14.32 -13.01
C ASN A 60 10.88 14.17 -11.52
N ASN A 61 11.98 13.51 -11.21
CA ASN A 61 12.45 13.29 -9.84
C ASN A 61 13.51 14.31 -9.38
N ASN A 62 13.80 15.33 -10.16
CA ASN A 62 14.71 16.42 -9.73
C ASN A 62 14.06 17.32 -8.68
N VAL A 63 12.73 17.29 -8.61
CA VAL A 63 11.92 18.00 -7.62
C VAL A 63 11.02 17.03 -6.88
N ILE A 64 10.48 17.45 -5.73
CA ILE A 64 9.40 16.71 -5.06
C ILE A 64 8.09 17.13 -5.70
N ASN A 65 7.44 16.22 -6.42
CA ASN A 65 6.10 16.46 -6.95
C ASN A 65 5.07 16.24 -5.85
N LEU A 66 4.48 17.32 -5.35
CA LEU A 66 3.61 17.32 -4.18
C LEU A 66 2.16 17.59 -4.54
N ILE A 67 1.26 16.66 -4.21
CA ILE A 67 -0.17 16.96 -4.06
C ILE A 67 -0.38 17.39 -2.61
N ASN A 68 -0.68 18.67 -2.43
CA ASN A 68 -0.80 19.24 -1.10
C ASN A 68 -2.17 18.96 -0.48
N ILE A 69 -2.18 18.37 0.70
CA ILE A 69 -3.37 18.22 1.54
C ILE A 69 -3.23 19.13 2.75
N LYS A 70 -4.20 20.01 2.94
CA LYS A 70 -4.22 20.84 4.16
C LYS A 70 -4.37 19.92 5.39
N CYS A 71 -3.45 20.04 6.32
CA CYS A 71 -3.51 19.40 7.63
C CYS A 71 -3.83 20.49 8.66
N GLN A 72 -4.85 20.23 9.47
CA GLN A 72 -5.23 21.12 10.56
C GLN A 72 -4.61 20.61 11.86
N THR A 73 -4.08 21.52 12.67
CA THR A 73 -3.61 21.25 14.03
C THR A 73 -4.45 22.05 15.00
N ILE A 74 -4.60 21.55 16.20
CA ILE A 74 -5.13 22.28 17.33
C ILE A 74 -3.98 22.43 18.32
N ASN A 75 -3.63 23.67 18.68
CA ASN A 75 -2.50 23.98 19.58
C ASN A 75 -1.20 23.27 19.17
N ASN A 76 -0.88 23.29 17.87
CA ASN A 76 0.29 22.61 17.29
C ASN A 76 0.32 21.07 17.45
N GLN A 77 -0.78 20.47 17.88
CA GLN A 77 -0.91 19.02 18.01
C GLN A 77 -1.94 18.46 17.02
N TYR A 78 -1.69 17.24 16.56
CA TYR A 78 -2.61 16.50 15.70
C TYR A 78 -3.58 15.68 16.55
N SER A 79 -4.84 16.10 16.63
CA SER A 79 -5.85 15.24 17.23
C SER A 79 -6.03 13.94 16.44
N LYS A 80 -6.45 12.87 17.12
CA LYS A 80 -6.71 11.57 16.45
C LYS A 80 -7.73 11.70 15.32
N GLU A 81 -8.71 12.55 15.47
CA GLU A 81 -9.75 12.76 14.48
C GLU A 81 -9.21 13.47 13.24
N LEU A 82 -8.49 14.56 13.40
CA LEU A 82 -7.86 15.32 12.31
C LEU A 82 -6.83 14.46 11.56
N THR A 83 -6.04 13.67 12.29
CA THR A 83 -5.13 12.69 11.71
C THR A 83 -5.87 11.68 10.84
N ASN A 84 -6.96 11.10 11.33
CA ASN A 84 -7.76 10.15 10.57
C ASN A 84 -8.40 10.78 9.32
N LYS A 85 -8.88 12.02 9.42
CA LYS A 85 -9.42 12.78 8.28
C LYS A 85 -8.34 13.03 7.22
N TYR A 86 -7.16 13.42 7.64
CA TYR A 86 -6.00 13.61 6.77
C TYR A 86 -5.59 12.30 6.07
N ILE A 87 -5.48 11.19 6.80
CA ILE A 87 -5.13 9.88 6.22
C ILE A 87 -6.19 9.44 5.20
N ARG A 88 -7.48 9.56 5.53
CA ARG A 88 -8.56 9.24 4.58
C ARG A 88 -8.45 10.04 3.30
N LYS A 89 -8.27 11.36 3.41
CA LYS A 89 -8.11 12.24 2.25
C LYS A 89 -6.89 11.86 1.42
N SER A 90 -5.78 11.48 2.07
CA SER A 90 -4.58 10.98 1.37
C SER A 90 -4.86 9.73 0.55
N PHE A 91 -5.57 8.75 1.12
CA PHE A 91 -5.97 7.54 0.39
C PHE A 91 -6.97 7.84 -0.73
N ASP A 92 -7.97 8.68 -0.49
CA ASP A 92 -8.98 9.00 -1.49
C ASP A 92 -8.33 9.66 -2.73
N LEU A 93 -7.37 10.59 -2.54
CA LEU A 93 -6.60 11.19 -3.62
C LEU A 93 -5.70 10.18 -4.35
N ALA A 94 -5.00 9.34 -3.60
CA ALA A 94 -4.16 8.29 -4.21
C ALA A 94 -5.00 7.31 -5.04
N LEU A 95 -6.15 6.89 -4.53
CA LEU A 95 -7.06 6.00 -5.24
C LEU A 95 -7.73 6.70 -6.44
N LYS A 96 -7.97 8.04 -6.38
CA LYS A 96 -8.42 8.81 -7.56
C LYS A 96 -7.38 8.74 -8.68
N LEU A 97 -6.09 8.92 -8.39
CA LEU A 97 -5.01 8.79 -9.37
C LEU A 97 -4.91 7.38 -9.98
N ILE A 98 -5.14 6.34 -9.18
CA ILE A 98 -5.13 4.96 -9.68
C ILE A 98 -6.35 4.69 -10.55
N LYS A 99 -7.55 5.15 -10.15
CA LYS A 99 -8.78 4.97 -10.93
C LYS A 99 -8.72 5.69 -12.26
N SER A 100 -8.11 6.87 -12.32
CA SER A 100 -7.89 7.63 -13.56
C SER A 100 -6.77 7.03 -14.44
N LYS A 101 -6.16 5.91 -14.03
CA LYS A 101 -5.02 5.25 -14.69
C LYS A 101 -3.76 6.13 -14.80
N TYR A 102 -3.71 7.24 -14.09
CA TYR A 102 -2.52 8.08 -14.05
C TYR A 102 -1.35 7.39 -13.34
N SER A 103 -1.64 6.55 -12.35
CA SER A 103 -0.68 5.66 -11.72
C SER A 103 -1.30 4.27 -11.51
N ASN A 104 -0.46 3.24 -11.51
CA ASN A 104 -0.85 1.87 -11.17
C ASN A 104 -0.16 1.36 -9.90
N LYS A 105 0.56 2.22 -9.20
CA LYS A 105 1.32 1.88 -8.00
C LYS A 105 1.01 2.86 -6.88
N LEU A 106 0.84 2.32 -5.68
CA LEU A 106 0.64 3.08 -4.45
C LEU A 106 1.57 2.55 -3.36
N ILE A 107 2.34 3.45 -2.76
CA ILE A 107 3.14 3.16 -1.58
C ILE A 107 2.53 3.93 -0.42
N ASN A 108 2.10 3.24 0.62
CA ASN A 108 1.62 3.87 1.84
C ASN A 108 2.63 3.71 2.98
N GLY A 109 2.78 4.75 3.78
CA GLY A 109 3.57 4.70 5.00
C GLY A 109 2.79 4.15 6.20
N PRO A 110 3.42 4.10 7.37
CA PRO A 110 2.80 3.63 8.60
C PRO A 110 1.51 4.36 8.93
N VAL A 111 0.54 3.59 9.41
CA VAL A 111 -0.78 4.08 9.86
C VAL A 111 -1.16 3.33 11.13
N ASN A 112 -1.60 4.03 12.14
CA ASN A 112 -2.14 3.41 13.35
C ASN A 112 -3.47 2.73 13.05
N LYS A 113 -3.42 1.40 12.93
CA LYS A 113 -4.59 0.59 12.56
C LYS A 113 -5.73 0.71 13.57
N LYS A 114 -5.43 0.79 14.88
CA LYS A 114 -6.44 0.87 15.92
C LYS A 114 -7.30 2.13 15.80
N THR A 115 -6.68 3.27 15.58
CA THR A 115 -7.38 4.56 15.46
C THR A 115 -8.02 4.76 14.10
N PHE A 116 -7.30 4.43 13.00
CA PHE A 116 -7.75 4.69 11.64
C PHE A 116 -8.82 3.70 11.16
N LEU A 117 -8.59 2.39 11.33
CA LEU A 117 -9.50 1.36 10.83
C LEU A 117 -10.69 1.11 11.78
N LYS A 118 -10.60 1.53 13.06
CA LYS A 118 -11.67 1.43 14.07
C LYS A 118 -12.33 0.04 14.13
N LYS A 119 -11.53 -1.05 14.01
CA LYS A 119 -11.99 -2.45 13.91
C LYS A 119 -12.93 -2.76 12.73
N LYS A 120 -13.15 -1.81 11.81
CA LYS A 120 -14.00 -2.03 10.62
C LYS A 120 -13.30 -2.82 9.51
N PHE A 121 -11.98 -2.89 9.56
CA PHE A 121 -11.13 -3.62 8.61
C PHE A 121 -10.01 -4.31 9.38
N LEU A 122 -9.63 -5.50 8.92
CA LEU A 122 -8.53 -6.27 9.50
C LEU A 122 -7.16 -5.65 9.18
N GLY A 123 -7.04 -5.00 8.02
CA GLY A 123 -5.82 -4.34 7.60
C GLY A 123 -6.04 -3.27 6.52
N ILE A 124 -4.95 -2.63 6.13
CA ILE A 124 -4.95 -1.62 5.06
C ILE A 124 -5.29 -2.23 3.71
N THR A 125 -4.89 -3.48 3.47
CA THR A 125 -5.21 -4.21 2.24
C THR A 125 -6.73 -4.33 2.04
N GLU A 126 -7.45 -4.75 3.07
CA GLU A 126 -8.92 -4.87 3.05
C GLU A 126 -9.59 -3.51 2.91
N TYR A 127 -9.05 -2.48 3.58
CA TYR A 127 -9.54 -1.11 3.45
C TYR A 127 -9.42 -0.60 2.01
N ILE A 128 -8.24 -0.76 1.38
CA ILE A 128 -8.00 -0.34 0.00
C ILE A 128 -8.87 -1.14 -0.98
N SER A 129 -8.94 -2.47 -0.82
CA SER A 129 -9.76 -3.34 -1.67
C SER A 129 -11.22 -2.94 -1.67
N LYS A 130 -11.79 -2.65 -0.49
CA LYS A 130 -13.17 -2.17 -0.38
C LYS A 130 -13.35 -0.79 -1.01
N LYS A 131 -12.44 0.15 -0.77
CA LYS A 131 -12.49 1.50 -1.35
C LYS A 131 -12.36 1.50 -2.87
N TYR A 132 -11.53 0.62 -3.40
CA TYR A 132 -11.34 0.46 -4.84
C TYR A 132 -12.39 -0.42 -5.50
N LYS A 133 -13.27 -1.08 -4.71
CA LYS A 133 -14.29 -2.05 -5.15
C LYS A 133 -13.66 -3.25 -5.89
N VAL A 134 -12.56 -3.78 -5.37
CA VAL A 134 -11.88 -4.95 -5.92
C VAL A 134 -12.37 -6.21 -5.19
N ASN A 135 -12.95 -7.15 -5.94
CA ASN A 135 -13.44 -8.41 -5.38
C ASN A 135 -12.32 -9.44 -5.20
N LYS A 136 -11.25 -9.36 -5.99
CA LYS A 136 -10.12 -10.30 -5.95
C LYS A 136 -8.86 -9.54 -5.60
N SER A 137 -8.36 -9.75 -4.41
CA SER A 137 -7.09 -9.19 -3.92
C SER A 137 -6.22 -10.28 -3.33
N GLY A 138 -4.92 -10.05 -3.29
CA GLY A 138 -3.95 -10.96 -2.68
C GLY A 138 -2.83 -10.17 -2.03
N MET A 139 -2.31 -10.69 -0.94
CA MET A 139 -1.07 -10.23 -0.34
C MET A 139 0.06 -11.04 -0.96
N LEU A 140 1.08 -10.39 -1.49
CA LEU A 140 2.31 -11.03 -1.93
C LEU A 140 3.46 -10.47 -1.11
N ILE A 141 4.09 -11.34 -0.32
CA ILE A 141 5.34 -11.05 0.36
C ILE A 141 6.42 -11.35 -0.67
N TYR A 142 6.90 -10.29 -1.31
CA TYR A 142 7.76 -10.40 -2.48
C TYR A 142 9.24 -10.39 -2.11
N ASN A 143 9.98 -11.35 -2.67
CA ASN A 143 11.43 -11.35 -2.77
C ASN A 143 11.79 -11.90 -4.15
N GLU A 144 12.98 -11.59 -4.66
CA GLU A 144 13.42 -12.03 -6.01
C GLU A 144 13.57 -13.54 -6.10
N ASP A 145 14.08 -14.19 -5.04
CA ASP A 145 14.34 -15.63 -4.99
C ASP A 145 13.09 -16.42 -4.64
N LEU A 146 12.34 -15.98 -3.60
CA LEU A 146 11.17 -16.68 -3.10
C LEU A 146 10.11 -15.70 -2.63
N SER A 147 8.93 -15.79 -3.21
CA SER A 147 7.77 -15.00 -2.78
C SER A 147 6.68 -15.87 -2.20
N VAL A 148 5.98 -15.36 -1.20
CA VAL A 148 4.90 -16.09 -0.51
C VAL A 148 3.58 -15.33 -0.63
N CYS A 149 2.52 -16.05 -0.99
CA CYS A 149 1.16 -15.52 -1.02
C CYS A 149 0.25 -16.35 -0.10
N PRO A 150 -0.12 -15.86 1.08
CA PRO A 150 -1.06 -16.56 1.93
C PRO A 150 -2.44 -16.62 1.27
N VAL A 151 -3.05 -17.80 1.32
CA VAL A 151 -4.43 -18.02 0.79
C VAL A 151 -5.43 -17.28 1.67
N THR A 152 -5.24 -17.35 3.00
CA THR A 152 -6.05 -16.64 4.01
C THR A 152 -5.19 -15.69 4.82
N THR A 153 -5.77 -14.57 5.29
CA THR A 153 -5.11 -13.57 6.15
C THR A 153 -6.00 -13.22 7.33
N HIS A 154 -5.39 -13.01 8.51
CA HIS A 154 -6.08 -12.50 9.71
C HIS A 154 -7.27 -13.33 10.19
N LEU A 155 -7.31 -14.63 9.89
CA LEU A 155 -8.35 -15.54 10.39
C LEU A 155 -7.86 -16.30 11.63
N PRO A 156 -8.74 -16.56 12.62
CA PRO A 156 -8.46 -17.55 13.66
C PRO A 156 -8.19 -18.92 13.02
N ILE A 157 -7.19 -19.66 13.54
CA ILE A 157 -6.76 -20.96 12.97
C ILE A 157 -7.94 -21.92 12.80
N LYS A 158 -8.84 -22.00 13.76
CA LYS A 158 -10.05 -22.85 13.72
C LYS A 158 -10.97 -22.58 12.51
N LEU A 159 -10.83 -21.44 11.84
CA LEU A 159 -11.63 -21.08 10.67
C LEU A 159 -10.87 -21.26 9.36
N VAL A 160 -9.56 -21.51 9.39
CA VAL A 160 -8.72 -21.56 8.20
C VAL A 160 -9.15 -22.70 7.29
N ALA A 161 -9.22 -23.94 7.81
CA ALA A 161 -9.60 -25.10 7.03
C ALA A 161 -10.98 -24.92 6.34
N LYS A 162 -11.96 -24.37 7.07
CA LYS A 162 -13.30 -24.11 6.52
C LYS A 162 -13.32 -23.05 5.41
N LYS A 163 -12.32 -22.18 5.34
CA LYS A 163 -12.25 -21.09 4.35
C LYS A 163 -11.40 -21.43 3.14
N ILE A 164 -10.52 -22.42 3.23
CA ILE A 164 -9.71 -22.87 2.10
C ILE A 164 -10.61 -23.72 1.18
N THR A 165 -10.74 -23.29 -0.06
CA THR A 165 -11.49 -24.00 -1.09
C THR A 165 -10.65 -24.09 -2.36
N LYS A 166 -10.85 -25.10 -3.17
CA LYS A 166 -10.23 -25.27 -4.49
C LYS A 166 -10.39 -23.99 -5.35
N LYS A 167 -11.57 -23.37 -5.28
CA LYS A 167 -11.85 -22.10 -5.97
C LYS A 167 -10.94 -20.97 -5.49
N LEU A 168 -10.81 -20.80 -4.18
CA LEU A 168 -9.99 -19.74 -3.58
C LEU A 168 -8.51 -19.92 -3.93
N VAL A 169 -7.99 -21.14 -3.82
CA VAL A 169 -6.59 -21.46 -4.20
C VAL A 169 -6.36 -21.15 -5.67
N LYS A 170 -7.24 -21.61 -6.57
CA LYS A 170 -7.17 -21.33 -8.01
C LYS A 170 -7.18 -19.81 -8.29
N GLU A 171 -8.01 -19.05 -7.62
CA GLU A 171 -8.06 -17.60 -7.77
C GLU A 171 -6.75 -16.92 -7.37
N LYS A 172 -6.10 -17.39 -6.29
CA LYS A 172 -4.79 -16.87 -5.86
C LYS A 172 -3.70 -17.21 -6.87
N ILE A 173 -3.66 -18.43 -7.38
CA ILE A 173 -2.71 -18.85 -8.41
C ILE A 173 -2.82 -17.97 -9.66
N ILE A 174 -4.04 -17.75 -10.15
CA ILE A 174 -4.29 -16.89 -11.32
C ILE A 174 -3.84 -15.46 -11.05
N LEU A 175 -4.15 -14.92 -9.87
CA LEU A 175 -3.78 -13.57 -9.49
C LEU A 175 -2.26 -13.38 -9.48
N ILE A 176 -1.52 -14.31 -8.86
CA ILE A 176 -0.05 -14.29 -8.80
C ILE A 176 0.54 -14.42 -10.21
N ASN A 177 0.11 -15.41 -10.98
CA ASN A 177 0.61 -15.62 -12.34
C ASN A 177 0.44 -14.36 -13.21
N ASN A 178 -0.74 -13.72 -13.13
CA ASN A 178 -1.01 -12.49 -13.88
C ASN A 178 -0.16 -11.32 -13.39
N PHE A 179 0.06 -11.20 -12.07
CA PHE A 179 0.93 -10.19 -11.51
C PHE A 179 2.37 -10.33 -12.01
N TYR A 180 2.94 -11.52 -11.95
CA TYR A 180 4.31 -11.79 -12.41
C TYR A 180 4.46 -11.53 -13.91
N LYS A 181 3.57 -12.06 -14.73
CA LYS A 181 3.58 -11.85 -16.18
C LYS A 181 3.48 -10.36 -16.56
N LYS A 182 2.57 -9.63 -15.90
CA LYS A 182 2.31 -8.23 -16.24
C LYS A 182 3.38 -7.27 -15.71
N ASN A 183 3.83 -7.45 -14.45
CA ASN A 183 4.65 -6.46 -13.76
C ASN A 183 6.13 -6.83 -13.70
N ILE A 184 6.45 -8.13 -13.63
CA ILE A 184 7.83 -8.62 -13.52
C ILE A 184 8.33 -9.18 -14.85
N LYS A 185 7.39 -9.50 -15.79
CA LYS A 185 7.68 -10.01 -17.14
C LYS A 185 8.29 -11.42 -17.17
N ILE A 186 8.04 -12.21 -16.13
CA ILE A 186 8.43 -13.62 -16.06
C ILE A 186 7.23 -14.52 -15.80
N LYS A 187 7.33 -15.80 -16.17
CA LYS A 187 6.37 -16.85 -15.81
C LYS A 187 6.80 -17.45 -14.46
N PRO A 188 6.03 -17.30 -13.38
CA PRO A 188 6.44 -17.85 -12.08
C PRO A 188 6.29 -19.37 -12.05
N LYS A 189 7.14 -20.04 -11.31
CA LYS A 189 6.91 -21.39 -10.82
C LYS A 189 6.13 -21.26 -9.52
N ILE A 190 4.96 -21.92 -9.43
CA ILE A 190 4.06 -21.78 -8.28
C ILE A 190 3.92 -23.14 -7.62
N GLY A 191 4.42 -23.27 -6.38
CA GLY A 191 4.16 -24.38 -5.50
C GLY A 191 2.94 -24.06 -4.62
N VAL A 192 2.10 -25.05 -4.40
CA VAL A 192 1.02 -24.98 -3.42
C VAL A 192 1.35 -25.95 -2.29
N VAL A 193 1.54 -25.40 -1.10
CA VAL A 193 1.82 -26.18 0.09
C VAL A 193 0.53 -26.67 0.72
N GLY A 194 0.58 -27.84 1.35
CA GLY A 194 -0.53 -28.38 2.12
C GLY A 194 -0.86 -27.57 3.37
N LEU A 195 -2.02 -27.82 3.93
CA LEU A 195 -2.47 -27.19 5.17
C LEU A 195 -1.65 -27.68 6.38
N ASN A 196 -1.23 -28.94 6.36
CA ASN A 196 -0.30 -29.53 7.31
C ASN A 196 0.92 -30.13 6.59
N PRO A 197 2.02 -30.43 7.31
CA PRO A 197 3.27 -30.89 6.68
C PRO A 197 3.14 -32.18 5.86
N HIS A 198 2.25 -33.08 6.23
CA HIS A 198 2.07 -34.37 5.56
C HIS A 198 0.97 -34.35 4.49
N CYS A 199 0.00 -33.44 4.57
CA CYS A 199 -1.16 -33.35 3.68
C CYS A 199 -2.00 -34.65 3.60
N GLU A 200 -1.79 -35.55 4.55
CA GLU A 200 -2.43 -36.86 4.64
C GLU A 200 -3.06 -37.04 6.00
N SER A 201 -4.13 -37.80 6.04
CA SER A 201 -4.79 -38.20 7.26
C SER A 201 -5.12 -39.69 7.21
N VAL A 202 -4.86 -40.40 8.27
CA VAL A 202 -5.31 -41.80 8.48
C VAL A 202 -6.82 -41.83 8.67
N LEU A 203 -7.43 -40.71 8.97
CA LEU A 203 -8.87 -40.55 9.13
C LEU A 203 -9.55 -40.38 7.77
N LYS A 204 -10.87 -40.68 7.73
CA LYS A 204 -11.69 -40.54 6.51
C LYS A 204 -11.73 -39.12 5.90
N PHE A 205 -11.24 -38.14 6.60
CA PHE A 205 -11.19 -36.75 6.14
C PHE A 205 -9.76 -36.33 5.82
N ASN A 206 -9.45 -36.18 4.55
CA ASN A 206 -8.20 -35.62 4.08
C ASN A 206 -8.34 -34.09 3.91
N GLU A 207 -7.25 -33.38 4.19
CA GLU A 207 -7.14 -31.93 4.00
C GLU A 207 -6.90 -31.52 2.55
#